data_dc3a2cb4a67ec5857008a6974afc633f
#
_entry.id   dc3a2cb4a67ec5857008a6974afc633f
#
_cell.length_a   1.000
_cell.length_b   1.000
_cell.length_c   1.000
_cell.angle_alpha   90.00
_cell.angle_beta   90.00
_cell.angle_gamma   90.00
#
_symmetry.space_group_name_H-M   'P 1'
#
loop_
_entity.id
_entity.type
_entity.pdbx_description
1 polymer ?
#
loop_
_entity_poly.entity_id
_entity_poly.type
_entity_poly.pdbx_seq_one_letter_code
_entity_poly.pdbx_strand_id
1 'polypeptide(L)'
;MNDSVKKMLEYNRVFVDHEMYQRYATTKYPDRKIAILSCMDTRMTELLPAALGIKNGDVKLIKNAGGQITHPYGSVIFSLLVAVYELGVDTILVIGHDDCG
;
A
#
# COMPACT_ATOMS: atom_id res chain seq x y z
N MET A 1 26.32 6.66 -7.46
CA MET A 1 24.94 6.17 -7.25
C MET A 1 24.95 4.65 -7.30
N ASN A 2 24.17 4.02 -6.47
CA ASN A 2 24.00 2.57 -6.42
C ASN A 2 23.48 2.04 -7.77
N ASP A 3 24.04 0.92 -8.26
CA ASP A 3 23.65 0.34 -9.54
C ASP A 3 22.19 -0.10 -9.59
N SER A 4 21.65 -0.59 -8.47
CA SER A 4 20.24 -0.97 -8.39
C SER A 4 19.33 0.24 -8.56
N VAL A 5 19.67 1.37 -7.95
CA VAL A 5 18.93 2.62 -8.11
C VAL A 5 19.01 3.11 -9.56
N LYS A 6 20.17 3.03 -10.19
CA LYS A 6 20.30 3.37 -11.62
C LYS A 6 19.37 2.54 -12.48
N LYS A 7 19.32 1.24 -12.25
CA LYS A 7 18.41 0.34 -12.98
C LYS A 7 16.94 0.70 -12.77
N MET A 8 16.56 1.07 -11.53
CA MET A 8 15.21 1.53 -11.24
C MET A 8 14.87 2.80 -12.03
N LEU A 9 15.79 3.74 -12.11
CA LEU A 9 15.60 4.99 -12.83
C LEU A 9 15.52 4.77 -14.35
N GLU A 10 16.31 3.87 -14.88
CA GLU A 10 16.25 3.49 -16.30
C GLU A 10 14.92 2.83 -16.64
N TYR A 11 14.48 1.90 -15.82
CA TYR A 11 13.17 1.25 -15.98
C TYR A 11 12.04 2.27 -15.91
N ASN A 12 12.12 3.19 -14.96
CA ASN A 12 11.12 4.25 -14.80
C ASN A 12 11.06 5.14 -16.04
N ARG A 13 12.18 5.46 -16.67
CA ARG A 13 12.19 6.24 -17.91
C ARG A 13 11.39 5.54 -19.01
N VAL A 14 11.64 4.25 -19.21
CA VAL A 14 10.89 3.44 -20.18
C VAL A 14 9.40 3.40 -19.83
N PHE A 15 9.10 3.18 -18.56
CA PHE A 15 7.72 3.15 -18.06
C PHE A 15 6.97 4.44 -18.38
N VAL A 16 7.60 5.59 -18.14
CA VAL A 16 7.02 6.89 -18.41
C VAL A 16 6.92 7.16 -19.92
N ASP A 17 7.98 6.87 -20.66
CA ASP A 17 8.02 7.11 -22.11
C ASP A 17 6.96 6.31 -22.87
N HIS A 18 6.65 5.10 -22.40
CA HIS A 18 5.60 4.25 -22.96
C HIS A 18 4.24 4.44 -22.33
N GLU A 19 4.08 5.44 -21.46
CA GLU A 19 2.82 5.77 -20.80
C GLU A 19 2.19 4.57 -20.06
N MET A 20 3.02 3.67 -19.54
CA MET A 20 2.55 2.47 -18.84
C MET A 20 1.79 2.79 -17.56
N TYR A 21 1.99 3.99 -16.99
CA TYR A 21 1.28 4.46 -15.82
C TYR A 21 -0.24 4.59 -16.03
N GLN A 22 -0.69 4.67 -17.28
CA GLN A 22 -2.13 4.80 -17.58
C GLN A 22 -2.93 3.58 -17.11
N ARG A 23 -2.29 2.41 -17.02
CA ARG A 23 -2.92 1.18 -16.51
C ARG A 23 -3.28 1.27 -15.02
N TYR A 24 -2.67 2.21 -14.31
CA TYR A 24 -2.78 2.37 -12.87
C TYR A 24 -3.58 3.60 -12.48
N ALA A 25 -4.17 4.28 -13.46
CA ALA A 25 -4.95 5.50 -13.23
C ALA A 25 -6.19 5.18 -12.38
N THR A 26 -6.37 5.96 -11.32
CA THR A 26 -7.48 5.83 -10.40
C THR A 26 -7.63 7.13 -9.62
N THR A 27 -8.48 7.14 -8.62
CA THR A 27 -8.68 8.30 -7.74
C THR A 27 -8.09 8.04 -6.36
N LYS A 28 -8.13 9.04 -5.50
CA LYS A 28 -7.69 8.91 -4.10
C LYS A 28 -8.70 8.15 -3.23
N TYR A 29 -9.91 7.91 -3.73
CA TYR A 29 -10.95 7.23 -2.95
C TYR A 29 -10.90 5.73 -3.22
N PRO A 30 -10.77 4.89 -2.18
CA PRO A 30 -10.70 3.44 -2.36
C PRO A 30 -12.05 2.87 -2.81
N ASP A 31 -12.06 2.18 -3.95
CA ASP A 31 -13.29 1.67 -4.56
C ASP A 31 -14.04 0.69 -3.65
N ARG A 32 -13.31 -0.10 -2.86
CA ARG A 32 -13.92 -1.08 -1.95
C ARG A 32 -14.21 -0.54 -0.56
N LYS A 33 -13.86 0.73 -0.29
CA LYS A 33 -14.04 1.39 1.01
C LYS A 33 -13.37 0.64 2.16
N ILE A 34 -12.20 0.08 1.90
CA ILE A 34 -11.43 -0.73 2.85
C ILE A 34 -10.06 -0.09 3.04
N ALA A 35 -9.59 -0.07 4.29
CA ALA A 35 -8.20 0.18 4.63
C ALA A 35 -7.60 -1.10 5.20
N ILE A 36 -6.38 -1.42 4.77
CA ILE A 36 -5.64 -2.60 5.23
C ILE A 36 -4.38 -2.13 5.94
N LEU A 37 -4.18 -2.62 7.16
CA LEU A 37 -2.91 -2.48 7.88
C LEU A 37 -2.16 -3.81 7.78
N SER A 38 -0.95 -3.78 7.25
CA SER A 38 -0.11 -4.97 7.09
C SER A 38 1.34 -4.68 7.41
N CYS A 39 2.14 -5.75 7.49
CA CYS A 39 3.57 -5.65 7.75
C CYS A 39 4.33 -5.15 6.51
N MET A 40 5.41 -4.41 6.75
CA MET A 40 6.31 -3.95 5.70
C MET A 40 7.28 -5.05 5.21
N ASP A 41 7.11 -6.28 5.64
CA ASP A 41 7.96 -7.40 5.24
C ASP A 41 8.09 -7.47 3.73
N THR A 42 9.33 -7.63 3.26
CA THR A 42 9.65 -7.61 1.83
C THR A 42 8.93 -8.72 1.04
N ARG A 43 8.60 -9.83 1.70
CA ARG A 43 7.87 -10.95 1.08
C ARG A 43 6.40 -10.60 0.80
N MET A 44 5.87 -9.56 1.46
CA MET A 44 4.47 -9.15 1.34
C MET A 44 4.23 -8.07 0.28
N THR A 45 5.28 -7.54 -0.33
CA THR A 45 5.17 -6.39 -1.25
C THR A 45 4.22 -6.66 -2.41
N GLU A 46 4.35 -7.80 -3.06
CA GLU A 46 3.44 -8.21 -4.15
C GLU A 46 2.46 -9.29 -3.72
N LEU A 47 2.88 -10.16 -2.78
CA LEU A 47 2.10 -11.32 -2.38
C LEU A 47 0.74 -10.92 -1.82
N LEU A 48 0.69 -9.93 -0.93
CA LEU A 48 -0.57 -9.57 -0.27
C LEU A 48 -1.62 -9.05 -1.26
N PRO A 49 -1.33 -8.08 -2.12
CA PRO A 49 -2.31 -7.65 -3.11
C PRO A 49 -2.72 -8.77 -4.07
N ALA A 50 -1.77 -9.58 -4.51
CA ALA A 50 -2.06 -10.69 -5.42
C ALA A 50 -2.96 -11.75 -4.77
N ALA A 51 -2.67 -12.10 -3.50
CA ALA A 51 -3.44 -13.09 -2.77
C ALA A 51 -4.89 -12.64 -2.50
N LEU A 52 -5.12 -11.36 -2.34
CA LEU A 52 -6.44 -10.79 -2.09
C LEU A 52 -7.17 -10.35 -3.35
N GLY A 53 -6.52 -10.40 -4.50
CA GLY A 53 -7.11 -9.95 -5.76
C GLY A 53 -7.40 -8.46 -5.79
N ILE A 54 -6.58 -7.66 -5.11
CA ILE A 54 -6.74 -6.20 -5.08
C ILE A 54 -5.74 -5.51 -6.01
N LYS A 55 -6.16 -4.40 -6.55
CA LYS A 55 -5.40 -3.60 -7.50
C LYS A 55 -5.34 -2.16 -7.06
N ASN A 56 -4.54 -1.38 -7.79
CA ASN A 56 -4.45 0.05 -7.59
C ASN A 56 -5.84 0.68 -7.59
N GLY A 57 -6.15 1.47 -6.57
CA GLY A 57 -7.45 2.12 -6.40
C GLY A 57 -8.47 1.36 -5.57
N ASP A 58 -8.25 0.07 -5.29
CA ASP A 58 -9.23 -0.74 -4.57
C ASP A 58 -9.31 -0.41 -3.07
N VAL A 59 -8.16 -0.28 -2.42
CA VAL A 59 -8.05 -0.13 -0.96
C VAL A 59 -7.00 0.90 -0.58
N LYS A 60 -7.07 1.39 0.66
CA LYS A 60 -5.95 2.08 1.31
C LYS A 60 -5.06 1.05 1.96
N LEU A 61 -3.79 1.00 1.59
CA LEU A 61 -2.83 0.05 2.14
C LEU A 61 -1.84 0.77 3.04
N ILE A 62 -1.86 0.43 4.32
CA ILE A 62 -0.99 1.02 5.34
C ILE A 62 -0.03 -0.07 5.81
N LYS A 63 1.26 0.23 5.82
CA LYS A 63 2.30 -0.73 6.21
C LYS A 63 3.21 -0.15 7.27
N ASN A 64 3.53 -0.97 8.25
CA ASN A 64 4.55 -0.66 9.23
C ASN A 64 5.26 -1.94 9.68
N ALA A 65 6.21 -1.80 10.58
CA ALA A 65 6.89 -2.95 11.17
C ALA A 65 5.90 -3.75 12.03
N GLY A 66 5.60 -4.97 11.59
CA GLY A 66 4.70 -5.87 12.29
C GLY A 66 3.23 -5.72 11.95
N GLY A 67 2.83 -4.73 11.16
CA GLY A 67 1.41 -4.51 10.82
C GLY A 67 0.55 -4.29 12.05
N GLN A 68 0.97 -3.42 12.96
CA GLN A 68 0.34 -3.26 14.27
C GLN A 68 0.23 -1.80 14.68
N ILE A 69 -0.73 -1.55 15.57
CA ILE A 69 -0.90 -0.22 16.20
C ILE A 69 -0.15 -0.25 17.52
N THR A 70 0.94 0.52 17.61
CA THR A 70 1.79 0.56 18.82
C THR A 70 1.60 1.82 19.63
N HIS A 71 0.92 2.82 19.08
CA HIS A 71 0.80 4.12 19.71
C HIS A 71 -0.54 4.78 19.34
N PRO A 72 -1.34 5.26 20.33
CA PRO A 72 -2.68 5.79 20.04
C PRO A 72 -2.66 7.11 19.24
N TYR A 73 -1.56 7.83 19.23
CA TYR A 73 -1.41 9.10 18.52
C TYR A 73 -0.36 9.00 17.38
N GLY A 74 0.02 7.79 17.00
CA GLY A 74 1.01 7.57 15.95
C GLY A 74 0.45 7.75 14.54
N SER A 75 1.34 7.63 13.54
CA SER A 75 0.99 7.81 12.14
C SER A 75 -0.01 6.79 11.62
N VAL A 76 -0.01 5.57 12.15
CA VAL A 76 -0.98 4.53 11.75
C VAL A 76 -2.40 4.96 12.11
N ILE A 77 -2.61 5.41 13.35
CA ILE A 77 -3.93 5.89 13.79
C ILE A 77 -4.35 7.10 12.97
N PHE A 78 -3.45 8.07 12.75
CA PHE A 78 -3.74 9.23 11.93
C PHE A 78 -4.16 8.82 10.51
N SER A 79 -3.43 7.89 9.91
CA SER A 79 -3.75 7.39 8.57
C SER A 79 -5.11 6.70 8.51
N LEU A 80 -5.45 5.91 9.52
CA LEU A 80 -6.76 5.26 9.61
C LEU A 80 -7.89 6.28 9.78
N LEU A 81 -7.67 7.33 10.59
CA LEU A 81 -8.66 8.39 10.77
C LEU A 81 -8.91 9.14 9.46
N VAL A 82 -7.87 9.46 8.71
CA VAL A 82 -8.00 10.08 7.39
C VAL A 82 -8.77 9.16 6.44
N ALA A 83 -8.45 7.87 6.43
CA ALA A 83 -9.13 6.89 5.57
C ALA A 83 -10.64 6.85 5.85
N VAL A 84 -11.02 6.81 7.12
CA VAL A 84 -12.44 6.74 7.53
C VAL A 84 -13.16 8.05 7.29
N TYR A 85 -12.63 9.17 7.77
CA TYR A 85 -13.36 10.45 7.78
C TYR A 85 -13.24 11.24 6.48
N GLU A 86 -12.11 11.10 5.76
CA GLU A 86 -11.84 11.89 4.56
C GLU A 86 -12.04 11.08 3.27
N LEU A 87 -11.79 9.78 3.31
CA LEU A 87 -11.69 8.95 2.11
C LEU A 87 -12.79 7.90 1.99
N GLY A 88 -13.76 7.91 2.89
CA GLY A 88 -14.95 7.08 2.79
C GLY A 88 -14.76 5.61 3.14
N VAL A 89 -13.69 5.24 3.83
CA VAL A 89 -13.47 3.87 4.30
C VAL A 89 -14.48 3.51 5.39
N ASP A 90 -15.09 2.34 5.25
CA ASP A 90 -16.04 1.81 6.24
C ASP A 90 -15.57 0.50 6.89
N THR A 91 -14.48 -0.08 6.41
CA THR A 91 -13.96 -1.36 6.91
C THR A 91 -12.44 -1.29 7.05
N ILE A 92 -11.93 -1.78 8.17
CA ILE A 92 -10.48 -1.87 8.43
C ILE A 92 -10.11 -3.34 8.62
N LEU A 93 -9.14 -3.80 7.84
CA LEU A 93 -8.56 -5.14 7.99
C LEU A 93 -7.15 -5.01 8.54
N VAL A 94 -6.81 -5.86 9.50
CA VAL A 94 -5.44 -5.98 10.03
C VAL A 94 -4.95 -7.36 9.67
N ILE A 95 -3.91 -7.44 8.85
CA ILE A 95 -3.43 -8.69 8.28
C ILE A 95 -1.99 -8.94 8.73
N GLY A 96 -1.79 -10.03 9.46
CA GLY A 96 -0.47 -10.53 9.85
C GLY A 96 0.07 -11.57 8.87
N HIS A 97 1.27 -12.04 9.15
CA HIS A 97 1.90 -13.12 8.40
C HIS A 97 2.82 -13.92 9.29
N ASP A 98 3.15 -15.14 8.86
CA ASP A 98 4.07 -16.00 9.57
C ASP A 98 5.50 -15.45 9.51
N ASP A 99 6.31 -15.82 10.49
CA ASP A 99 7.73 -15.47 10.57
C ASP A 99 7.99 -13.96 10.47
N CYS A 100 7.16 -13.20 11.15
CA CYS A 100 7.35 -11.76 11.26
C CYS A 100 8.55 -11.44 12.16
N GLY A 101 9.48 -10.69 11.61
CA GLY A 101 10.66 -10.23 12.38
C GLY A 101 10.30 -9.13 13.39
#